data_8605e21057773c9f788bb3b77c4122d4
#
_entry.id   8605e21057773c9f788bb3b77c4122d4
#
_cell.length_a   1.000
_cell.length_b   1.000
_cell.length_c   1.000
_cell.angle_alpha   90.00
_cell.angle_beta   90.00
_cell.angle_gamma   90.00
#
_symmetry.space_group_name_H-M   'P 1'
#
loop_
_entity.id
_entity.type
_entity.pdbx_description
1 polymer ?
#
loop_
_entity_poly.entity_id
_entity_poly.type
_entity_poly.pdbx_seq_one_letter_code
_entity_poly.pdbx_strand_id
1 'polypeptide(L)'
;MISDEEYKKALKQFHKLSDRHILAAETDMSSSDIQKVVKFSDKIRKAGNELIGLMRKNYNQFMRTKRYRKLLILYGSTKDEKKRKYFGDQLNEMQKQYDVTWDFCIKSMRYIGKKYNVDAVFALTKAEDIWRGMEKCLYGNGNILHFSKYRDLPCIRAKQMNRGIPIFVNDNKLQFKLGRTVFGIKINDRFQTDEVNAVLDYLAEPEIMNNKAVQTLMDEAYCIDTYRPCYAVLVPKLIRGKYRVYLHLTIEGKAKPKYDRFGNPRHKYGRGMIGADIGTQTVAYTSDTVVGLKNLSERGRSIQKSERLERLYYRAMDRSRRATNPQNYNEDGTIKKGHKTWRYSNHYKKLKEKHSELCRINAINRQLAINEDANYLRSLGDVFITEPRNAGKLMKRAKETTVNSRGKFNKKKRFGKSIKNRCPSGF
;
A
#
# COMPACT_ATOMS: atom_id res chain seq x y z
N MET A 1 -20.43 11.77 38.23
CA MET A 1 -19.10 11.19 37.91
C MET A 1 -19.34 9.93 37.11
N ILE A 2 -18.65 9.78 36.01
CA ILE A 2 -18.74 8.62 35.11
C ILE A 2 -17.96 7.47 35.79
N SER A 3 -18.48 6.25 35.75
CA SER A 3 -17.76 5.09 36.26
C SER A 3 -16.51 4.77 35.38
N ASP A 4 -15.50 4.15 35.99
CA ASP A 4 -14.27 3.74 35.24
C ASP A 4 -14.56 2.85 34.03
N GLU A 5 -15.58 2.02 34.09
CA GLU A 5 -15.99 1.16 32.99
C GLU A 5 -16.63 1.96 31.85
N GLU A 6 -17.50 2.90 32.18
CA GLU A 6 -18.13 3.82 31.21
C GLU A 6 -17.08 4.70 30.55
N TYR A 7 -16.13 5.24 31.32
CA TYR A 7 -14.99 6.00 30.78
C TYR A 7 -14.19 5.18 29.79
N LYS A 8 -13.77 3.97 30.15
CA LYS A 8 -13.02 3.08 29.26
C LYS A 8 -13.81 2.72 27.99
N LYS A 9 -15.12 2.53 28.12
CA LYS A 9 -16.01 2.24 26.97
C LYS A 9 -16.12 3.45 26.05
N ALA A 10 -16.34 4.64 26.60
CA ALA A 10 -16.40 5.90 25.85
C ALA A 10 -15.07 6.19 25.13
N LEU A 11 -13.93 6.05 25.82
CA LEU A 11 -12.62 6.25 25.23
C LEU A 11 -12.34 5.25 24.09
N LYS A 12 -12.73 3.99 24.24
CA LYS A 12 -12.62 2.98 23.19
C LYS A 12 -13.50 3.33 21.97
N GLN A 13 -14.70 3.85 22.20
CA GLN A 13 -15.60 4.30 21.14
C GLN A 13 -15.02 5.52 20.43
N PHE A 14 -14.50 6.51 21.16
CA PHE A 14 -13.80 7.66 20.60
C PHE A 14 -12.66 7.24 19.67
N HIS A 15 -11.75 6.39 20.13
CA HIS A 15 -10.65 5.88 19.33
C HIS A 15 -11.08 5.05 18.09
N LYS A 16 -12.28 4.49 18.10
CA LYS A 16 -12.86 3.79 16.95
C LYS A 16 -13.42 4.75 15.90
N LEU A 17 -13.99 5.86 16.35
CA LEU A 17 -14.63 6.87 15.48
C LEU A 17 -13.64 7.90 14.94
N SER A 18 -12.54 8.12 15.64
CA SER A 18 -11.53 9.12 15.26
C SER A 18 -10.89 8.84 13.92
N ASP A 19 -10.72 9.88 13.11
CA ASP A 19 -9.93 9.86 11.89
C ASP A 19 -8.48 9.49 12.19
N ARG A 20 -7.75 9.08 11.18
CA ARG A 20 -6.32 8.79 11.29
C ARG A 20 -5.57 9.25 10.07
N HIS A 21 -4.42 9.84 10.30
CA HIS A 21 -3.51 10.24 9.23
C HIS A 21 -2.08 9.76 9.52
N ILE A 22 -1.17 9.96 8.55
CA ILE A 22 0.20 9.48 8.65
C ILE A 22 1.16 10.67 8.52
N LEU A 23 1.96 10.88 9.57
CA LEU A 23 3.15 11.70 9.49
C LEU A 23 4.30 10.86 8.94
N ALA A 24 4.84 11.26 7.78
CA ALA A 24 5.99 10.60 7.16
C ALA A 24 7.22 11.50 7.26
N ALA A 25 8.23 11.09 8.01
CA ALA A 25 9.47 11.83 8.19
C ALA A 25 10.70 10.96 7.88
N GLU A 26 11.75 11.54 7.30
CA GLU A 26 13.03 10.84 7.13
C GLU A 26 13.68 10.68 8.51
N THR A 27 14.29 9.53 8.77
CA THR A 27 15.01 9.28 10.01
C THR A 27 16.43 9.88 9.97
N ASP A 28 17.00 10.18 11.12
CA ASP A 28 18.38 10.67 11.27
C ASP A 28 19.44 9.56 11.31
N MET A 29 19.04 8.33 11.00
CA MET A 29 19.89 7.14 11.02
C MET A 29 21.18 7.32 10.23
N SER A 30 22.29 6.82 10.79
CA SER A 30 23.56 6.70 10.08
C SER A 30 23.48 5.73 8.90
N SER A 31 24.42 5.81 7.97
CA SER A 31 24.49 4.85 6.84
C SER A 31 24.64 3.40 7.34
N SER A 32 25.33 3.17 8.46
CA SER A 32 25.47 1.85 9.08
C SER A 32 24.12 1.33 9.60
N ASP A 33 23.34 2.18 10.27
CA ASP A 33 22.05 1.79 10.83
C ASP A 33 21.01 1.56 9.75
N ILE A 34 21.02 2.37 8.69
CA ILE A 34 20.21 2.13 7.50
C ILE A 34 20.50 0.74 6.92
N GLN A 35 21.77 0.33 6.83
CA GLN A 35 22.15 -1.00 6.36
C GLN A 35 21.63 -2.12 7.29
N LYS A 36 21.63 -1.92 8.61
CA LYS A 36 21.04 -2.86 9.58
C LYS A 36 19.52 -2.99 9.35
N VAL A 37 18.82 -1.88 9.19
CA VAL A 37 17.37 -1.85 8.88
C VAL A 37 17.07 -2.56 7.56
N VAL A 38 17.85 -2.31 6.52
CA VAL A 38 17.71 -2.98 5.21
C VAL A 38 17.92 -4.49 5.32
N LYS A 39 18.96 -4.94 6.04
CA LYS A 39 19.20 -6.36 6.30
C LYS A 39 18.07 -7.00 7.10
N PHE A 40 17.54 -6.30 8.10
CA PHE A 40 16.42 -6.79 8.90
C PHE A 40 15.12 -6.88 8.07
N SER A 41 14.82 -5.87 7.25
CA SER A 41 13.71 -5.93 6.30
C SER A 41 13.85 -7.09 5.30
N ASP A 42 15.06 -7.41 4.84
CA ASP A 42 15.30 -8.57 3.96
C ASP A 42 15.06 -9.91 4.68
N LYS A 43 15.39 -10.00 5.98
CA LYS A 43 15.03 -11.17 6.80
C LYS A 43 13.51 -11.36 6.87
N ILE A 44 12.75 -10.28 7.14
CA ILE A 44 11.28 -10.31 7.14
C ILE A 44 10.74 -10.72 5.76
N ARG A 45 11.35 -10.23 4.67
CA ARG A 45 10.98 -10.62 3.30
C ARG A 45 11.19 -12.12 3.06
N LYS A 46 12.34 -12.67 3.46
CA LYS A 46 12.66 -14.09 3.32
C LYS A 46 11.71 -14.97 4.12
N ALA A 47 11.49 -14.62 5.40
CA ALA A 47 10.54 -15.30 6.27
C ALA A 47 9.11 -15.25 5.68
N GLY A 48 8.67 -14.09 5.22
CA GLY A 48 7.37 -13.94 4.56
C GLY A 48 7.24 -14.76 3.28
N ASN A 49 8.28 -14.85 2.46
CA ASN A 49 8.27 -15.66 1.24
C ASN A 49 8.20 -17.18 1.55
N GLU A 50 8.87 -17.63 2.61
CA GLU A 50 8.76 -19.03 3.03
C GLU A 50 7.33 -19.35 3.47
N LEU A 51 6.71 -18.48 4.29
CA LEU A 51 5.30 -18.64 4.67
C LEU A 51 4.36 -18.60 3.46
N ILE A 52 4.56 -17.68 2.52
CA ILE A 52 3.79 -17.63 1.27
C ILE A 52 3.90 -18.95 0.50
N GLY A 53 5.09 -19.54 0.46
CA GLY A 53 5.32 -20.84 -0.18
C GLY A 53 4.47 -21.96 0.44
N LEU A 54 4.46 -22.05 1.78
CA LEU A 54 3.64 -23.01 2.52
C LEU A 54 2.14 -22.76 2.28
N MET A 55 1.67 -21.53 2.48
CA MET A 55 0.26 -21.17 2.30
C MET A 55 -0.22 -21.42 0.87
N ARG A 56 0.61 -21.14 -0.14
CA ARG A 56 0.29 -21.47 -1.55
C ARG A 56 0.18 -22.95 -1.83
N LYS A 57 1.08 -23.75 -1.23
CA LYS A 57 1.03 -25.22 -1.35
C LYS A 57 -0.30 -25.75 -0.81
N ASN A 58 -0.64 -25.37 0.41
CA ASN A 58 -1.87 -25.78 1.09
C ASN A 58 -3.12 -25.30 0.34
N TYR A 59 -3.16 -24.02 -0.04
CA TYR A 59 -4.26 -23.45 -0.81
C TYR A 59 -4.46 -24.15 -2.15
N ASN A 60 -3.38 -24.47 -2.88
CA ASN A 60 -3.48 -25.18 -4.15
C ASN A 60 -4.01 -26.61 -3.98
N GLN A 61 -3.63 -27.29 -2.91
CA GLN A 61 -4.18 -28.62 -2.57
C GLN A 61 -5.67 -28.53 -2.25
N PHE A 62 -6.06 -27.59 -1.39
CA PHE A 62 -7.45 -27.30 -1.02
C PHE A 62 -8.33 -27.02 -2.24
N MET A 63 -7.91 -26.11 -3.12
CA MET A 63 -8.67 -25.69 -4.33
C MET A 63 -8.83 -26.80 -5.37
N ARG A 64 -7.95 -27.82 -5.38
CA ARG A 64 -8.01 -28.94 -6.34
C ARG A 64 -8.99 -30.01 -5.94
N THR A 65 -9.46 -30.06 -4.69
CA THR A 65 -10.36 -31.11 -4.21
C THR A 65 -11.74 -31.02 -4.84
N LYS A 66 -12.28 -32.16 -5.30
CA LYS A 66 -13.63 -32.23 -5.85
C LYS A 66 -14.68 -31.79 -4.81
N ARG A 67 -14.46 -32.21 -3.54
CA ARG A 67 -15.35 -31.90 -2.40
C ARG A 67 -15.47 -30.38 -2.19
N TYR A 68 -14.37 -29.64 -2.21
CA TYR A 68 -14.40 -28.18 -2.10
C TYR A 68 -15.23 -27.52 -3.18
N ARG A 69 -15.01 -27.92 -4.45
CA ARG A 69 -15.75 -27.36 -5.58
C ARG A 69 -17.24 -27.61 -5.48
N LYS A 70 -17.63 -28.84 -5.08
CA LYS A 70 -19.05 -29.21 -4.86
C LYS A 70 -19.65 -28.38 -3.73
N LEU A 71 -18.99 -28.27 -2.58
CA LEU A 71 -19.47 -27.48 -1.44
C LEU A 71 -19.59 -26.00 -1.78
N LEU A 72 -18.65 -25.44 -2.54
CA LEU A 72 -18.68 -24.02 -2.94
C LEU A 72 -19.90 -23.73 -3.83
N ILE A 73 -20.25 -24.64 -4.77
CA ILE A 73 -21.45 -24.52 -5.62
C ILE A 73 -22.70 -24.61 -4.74
N LEU A 74 -22.79 -25.59 -3.84
CA LEU A 74 -23.92 -25.76 -2.94
C LEU A 74 -24.13 -24.55 -2.04
N TYR A 75 -23.05 -24.04 -1.45
CA TYR A 75 -23.06 -22.82 -0.62
C TYR A 75 -23.59 -21.59 -1.39
N GLY A 76 -23.14 -21.42 -2.65
CA GLY A 76 -23.53 -20.29 -3.48
C GLY A 76 -24.96 -20.39 -4.06
N SER A 77 -25.47 -21.60 -4.30
CA SER A 77 -26.80 -21.83 -4.89
C SER A 77 -27.93 -21.94 -3.84
N THR A 78 -27.61 -22.22 -2.59
CA THR A 78 -28.60 -22.43 -1.53
C THR A 78 -29.10 -21.10 -0.95
N LYS A 79 -30.43 -20.90 -0.96
CA LYS A 79 -31.13 -19.75 -0.36
C LYS A 79 -31.49 -20.01 1.11
N ASP A 80 -31.63 -21.28 1.53
CA ASP A 80 -31.95 -21.69 2.89
C ASP A 80 -30.75 -21.41 3.81
N GLU A 81 -30.94 -20.54 4.81
CA GLU A 81 -29.89 -20.12 5.74
C GLU A 81 -29.30 -21.27 6.56
N LYS A 82 -30.13 -22.23 7.00
CA LYS A 82 -29.65 -23.40 7.76
C LYS A 82 -28.73 -24.28 6.93
N LYS A 83 -29.12 -24.58 5.71
CA LYS A 83 -28.30 -25.37 4.77
C LYS A 83 -27.07 -24.58 4.35
N ARG A 84 -27.17 -23.27 4.14
CA ARG A 84 -26.04 -22.42 3.82
C ARG A 84 -25.02 -22.39 4.96
N LYS A 85 -25.46 -22.27 6.21
CA LYS A 85 -24.61 -22.37 7.39
C LYS A 85 -23.92 -23.72 7.45
N TYR A 86 -24.65 -24.83 7.28
CA TYR A 86 -24.08 -26.18 7.24
C TYR A 86 -22.97 -26.32 6.19
N PHE A 87 -23.18 -25.87 4.95
CA PHE A 87 -22.14 -25.90 3.92
C PHE A 87 -20.96 -24.98 4.25
N GLY A 88 -21.20 -23.85 4.89
CA GLY A 88 -20.16 -22.95 5.40
C GLY A 88 -19.27 -23.64 6.45
N ASP A 89 -19.89 -24.35 7.40
CA ASP A 89 -19.18 -25.11 8.42
C ASP A 89 -18.33 -26.23 7.80
N GLN A 90 -18.86 -26.96 6.81
CA GLN A 90 -18.10 -27.97 6.07
C GLN A 90 -16.91 -27.36 5.29
N LEU A 91 -17.05 -26.16 4.73
CA LEU A 91 -15.94 -25.44 4.09
C LEU A 91 -14.88 -25.01 5.11
N ASN A 92 -15.30 -24.57 6.30
CA ASN A 92 -14.39 -24.19 7.39
C ASN A 92 -13.61 -25.42 7.92
N GLU A 93 -14.28 -26.57 8.07
CA GLU A 93 -13.61 -27.81 8.44
C GLU A 93 -12.58 -28.26 7.40
N MET A 94 -12.92 -28.14 6.12
CA MET A 94 -11.95 -28.41 5.06
C MET A 94 -10.76 -27.43 5.08
N GLN A 95 -10.98 -26.14 5.38
CA GLN A 95 -9.88 -25.18 5.52
C GLN A 95 -8.93 -25.60 6.65
N LYS A 96 -9.47 -26.08 7.78
CA LYS A 96 -8.66 -26.61 8.89
C LYS A 96 -7.89 -27.86 8.46
N GLN A 97 -8.53 -28.80 7.78
CA GLN A 97 -7.91 -30.04 7.30
C GLN A 97 -6.73 -29.80 6.34
N TYR A 98 -6.79 -28.73 5.54
CA TYR A 98 -5.74 -28.36 4.58
C TYR A 98 -4.80 -27.27 5.09
N ASP A 99 -4.85 -26.92 6.37
CA ASP A 99 -4.01 -25.88 6.98
C ASP A 99 -4.11 -24.51 6.26
N VAL A 100 -5.31 -24.15 5.78
CA VAL A 100 -5.60 -22.86 5.17
C VAL A 100 -6.36 -21.99 6.16
N THR A 101 -5.77 -21.77 7.35
CA THR A 101 -6.36 -21.03 8.46
C THR A 101 -5.41 -19.97 8.98
N TRP A 102 -5.99 -18.98 9.67
CA TRP A 102 -5.23 -17.97 10.39
C TRP A 102 -4.30 -18.57 11.44
N ASP A 103 -4.78 -19.56 12.20
CA ASP A 103 -3.99 -20.22 13.25
C ASP A 103 -2.77 -20.93 12.69
N PHE A 104 -2.90 -21.62 11.58
CA PHE A 104 -1.78 -22.24 10.89
C PHE A 104 -0.78 -21.18 10.40
N CYS A 105 -1.28 -20.09 9.83
CA CYS A 105 -0.46 -18.97 9.35
C CYS A 105 0.40 -18.37 10.48
N ILE A 106 -0.19 -18.11 11.66
CA ILE A 106 0.52 -17.60 12.84
C ILE A 106 1.54 -18.61 13.38
N LYS A 107 1.11 -19.88 13.60
CA LYS A 107 1.98 -20.92 14.15
C LYS A 107 3.21 -21.12 13.26
N SER A 108 2.99 -21.25 11.96
CA SER A 108 4.06 -21.38 10.97
C SER A 108 4.99 -20.15 10.98
N MET A 109 4.45 -18.93 11.05
CA MET A 109 5.26 -17.72 11.06
C MET A 109 6.10 -17.56 12.33
N ARG A 110 5.63 -18.02 13.49
CA ARG A 110 6.42 -18.04 14.72
C ARG A 110 7.66 -18.91 14.58
N TYR A 111 7.53 -20.09 13.98
CA TYR A 111 8.64 -21.00 13.70
C TYR A 111 9.61 -20.39 12.66
N ILE A 112 9.07 -19.93 11.53
CA ILE A 112 9.85 -19.31 10.45
C ILE A 112 10.56 -18.04 10.96
N GLY A 113 9.88 -17.22 11.76
CA GLY A 113 10.46 -16.02 12.35
C GLY A 113 11.71 -16.31 13.18
N LYS A 114 11.68 -17.36 14.03
CA LYS A 114 12.85 -17.81 14.78
C LYS A 114 13.99 -18.25 13.85
N LYS A 115 13.71 -19.02 12.81
CA LYS A 115 14.69 -19.45 11.81
C LYS A 115 15.44 -18.28 11.15
N TYR A 116 14.74 -17.19 10.86
CA TYR A 116 15.33 -15.99 10.23
C TYR A 116 15.80 -14.93 11.25
N ASN A 117 15.68 -15.20 12.53
CA ASN A 117 15.98 -14.24 13.62
C ASN A 117 15.20 -12.92 13.40
N VAL A 118 13.87 -13.07 13.32
CA VAL A 118 12.88 -11.98 13.24
C VAL A 118 12.04 -12.02 14.51
N ASP A 119 12.01 -10.89 15.23
CA ASP A 119 11.23 -10.77 16.47
C ASP A 119 9.75 -11.07 16.25
N ALA A 120 9.11 -11.69 17.23
CA ALA A 120 7.73 -12.16 17.16
C ALA A 120 6.74 -11.04 16.77
N VAL A 121 6.96 -9.81 17.23
CA VAL A 121 6.12 -8.64 16.93
C VAL A 121 6.08 -8.37 15.42
N PHE A 122 7.25 -8.37 14.76
CA PHE A 122 7.36 -8.12 13.32
C PHE A 122 6.95 -9.34 12.49
N ALA A 123 7.24 -10.54 13.01
CA ALA A 123 6.81 -11.79 12.38
C ALA A 123 5.28 -11.89 12.32
N LEU A 124 4.58 -11.60 13.43
CA LEU A 124 3.13 -11.64 13.49
C LEU A 124 2.47 -10.60 12.58
N THR A 125 2.99 -9.38 12.53
CA THR A 125 2.46 -8.36 11.60
C THR A 125 2.65 -8.77 10.14
N LYS A 126 3.75 -9.46 9.81
CA LYS A 126 3.97 -10.00 8.47
C LYS A 126 3.03 -11.16 8.16
N ALA A 127 2.74 -12.03 9.14
CA ALA A 127 1.73 -13.08 8.99
C ALA A 127 0.35 -12.52 8.65
N GLU A 128 -0.04 -11.42 9.31
CA GLU A 128 -1.31 -10.75 9.00
C GLU A 128 -1.39 -10.21 7.59
N ASP A 129 -0.31 -9.60 7.10
CA ASP A 129 -0.29 -9.10 5.71
C ASP A 129 -0.47 -10.25 4.71
N ILE A 130 0.12 -11.41 4.99
CA ILE A 130 0.01 -12.61 4.17
C ILE A 130 -1.40 -13.19 4.28
N TRP A 131 -1.96 -13.25 5.50
CA TRP A 131 -3.31 -13.75 5.72
C TRP A 131 -4.37 -12.89 5.03
N ARG A 132 -4.29 -11.56 5.13
CA ARG A 132 -5.17 -10.65 4.36
C ARG A 132 -5.10 -10.89 2.84
N GLY A 133 -3.92 -11.27 2.35
CA GLY A 133 -3.76 -11.71 0.96
C GLY A 133 -4.45 -13.04 0.69
N MET A 134 -4.41 -13.98 1.64
CA MET A 134 -5.08 -15.30 1.55
C MET A 134 -6.60 -15.13 1.60
N GLU A 135 -7.13 -14.28 2.49
CA GLU A 135 -8.56 -13.98 2.56
C GLU A 135 -9.10 -13.43 1.23
N LYS A 136 -8.32 -12.59 0.54
CA LYS A 136 -8.68 -12.13 -0.80
C LYS A 136 -8.70 -13.26 -1.83
N CYS A 137 -7.85 -14.28 -1.66
CA CYS A 137 -7.87 -15.48 -2.52
C CYS A 137 -9.04 -16.40 -2.20
N LEU A 138 -9.42 -16.52 -0.92
CA LEU A 138 -10.50 -17.38 -0.45
C LEU A 138 -11.89 -16.78 -0.72
N TYR A 139 -12.07 -15.52 -0.38
CA TYR A 139 -13.39 -14.87 -0.30
C TYR A 139 -13.55 -13.65 -1.23
N GLY A 140 -12.48 -13.21 -1.87
CA GLY A 140 -12.48 -12.01 -2.71
C GLY A 140 -12.06 -12.25 -4.15
N ASN A 141 -11.53 -11.21 -4.77
CA ASN A 141 -11.08 -11.22 -6.17
C ASN A 141 -9.59 -11.58 -6.35
N GLY A 142 -8.93 -12.09 -5.32
CA GLY A 142 -7.53 -12.51 -5.39
C GLY A 142 -7.38 -13.88 -6.06
N ASN A 143 -6.35 -14.03 -6.90
CA ASN A 143 -6.08 -15.31 -7.56
C ASN A 143 -4.92 -16.08 -6.93
N ILE A 144 -3.91 -15.39 -6.43
CA ILE A 144 -2.70 -16.01 -5.90
C ILE A 144 -1.94 -15.07 -4.97
N LEU A 145 -1.30 -15.61 -3.93
CA LEU A 145 -0.32 -14.88 -3.14
C LEU A 145 0.96 -14.68 -3.95
N HIS A 146 1.53 -13.48 -3.91
CA HIS A 146 2.76 -13.16 -4.64
C HIS A 146 3.97 -13.11 -3.70
N PHE A 147 5.08 -13.70 -4.13
CA PHE A 147 6.36 -13.55 -3.44
C PHE A 147 6.88 -12.12 -3.57
N SER A 148 7.42 -11.58 -2.49
CA SER A 148 8.15 -10.31 -2.51
C SER A 148 9.51 -10.50 -3.20
N LYS A 149 9.80 -9.67 -4.21
CA LYS A 149 11.07 -9.71 -4.94
C LYS A 149 12.22 -9.19 -4.08
N TYR A 150 13.45 -9.53 -4.44
CA TYR A 150 14.66 -9.15 -3.69
C TYR A 150 14.78 -7.64 -3.40
N ARG A 151 14.29 -6.78 -4.29
CA ARG A 151 14.34 -5.31 -4.13
C ARG A 151 13.08 -4.70 -3.51
N ASP A 152 12.03 -5.49 -3.34
CA ASP A 152 10.78 -5.05 -2.73
C ASP A 152 10.86 -5.35 -1.22
N LEU A 153 11.64 -4.53 -0.52
CA LEU A 153 11.79 -4.67 0.92
C LEU A 153 10.47 -4.33 1.61
N PRO A 154 9.95 -5.22 2.48
CA PRO A 154 8.75 -4.93 3.24
C PRO A 154 9.02 -3.82 4.26
N CYS A 155 7.98 -3.07 4.59
CA CYS A 155 8.01 -2.18 5.74
C CYS A 155 8.17 -3.00 7.03
N ILE A 156 8.89 -2.44 7.99
CA ILE A 156 9.02 -2.98 9.35
C ILE A 156 7.90 -2.33 10.16
N ARG A 157 6.86 -3.10 10.47
CA ARG A 157 5.65 -2.59 11.12
C ARG A 157 5.46 -3.19 12.50
N ALA A 158 5.17 -2.34 13.48
CA ALA A 158 4.70 -2.73 14.79
C ALA A 158 3.23 -2.30 14.95
N LYS A 159 2.41 -3.11 15.61
CA LYS A 159 0.98 -2.81 15.82
C LYS A 159 0.71 -1.91 17.02
N GLN A 160 1.61 -1.89 17.95
CA GLN A 160 1.45 -1.20 19.23
C GLN A 160 2.60 -0.23 19.41
N MET A 161 2.29 0.94 19.94
CA MET A 161 3.28 1.98 20.19
C MET A 161 4.41 1.53 21.11
N ASN A 162 4.11 0.67 22.09
CA ASN A 162 5.07 0.25 23.12
C ASN A 162 5.85 -1.04 22.78
N ARG A 163 5.57 -1.64 21.61
CA ARG A 163 6.20 -2.91 21.20
C ARG A 163 6.75 -2.82 19.79
N GLY A 164 8.03 -3.16 19.65
CA GLY A 164 8.73 -3.23 18.37
C GLY A 164 9.35 -1.90 17.93
N ILE A 165 8.58 -0.82 17.82
CA ILE A 165 9.06 0.53 17.49
C ILE A 165 8.41 1.52 18.46
N PRO A 166 8.87 1.56 19.73
CA PRO A 166 8.36 2.52 20.71
C PRO A 166 8.65 3.96 20.29
N ILE A 167 7.65 4.84 20.47
CA ILE A 167 7.76 6.28 20.28
C ILE A 167 7.77 6.93 21.65
N PHE A 168 8.64 7.89 21.86
CA PHE A 168 8.76 8.62 23.12
C PHE A 168 9.33 10.00 22.90
N VAL A 169 9.28 10.81 23.94
CA VAL A 169 9.84 12.16 23.99
C VAL A 169 11.15 12.14 24.79
N ASN A 170 12.18 12.75 24.23
CA ASN A 170 13.43 13.02 24.95
C ASN A 170 13.96 14.38 24.48
N ASP A 171 14.35 15.23 25.44
CA ASP A 171 14.83 16.61 25.18
C ASP A 171 13.88 17.39 24.25
N ASN A 172 12.57 17.31 24.50
CA ASN A 172 11.52 17.93 23.69
C ASN A 172 11.57 17.54 22.20
N LYS A 173 12.10 16.36 21.88
CA LYS A 173 12.18 15.81 20.53
C LYS A 173 11.47 14.47 20.45
N LEU A 174 10.75 14.26 19.37
CA LEU A 174 10.12 12.99 19.07
C LEU A 174 11.18 11.99 18.62
N GLN A 175 11.31 10.91 19.37
CA GLN A 175 12.27 9.85 19.12
C GLN A 175 11.58 8.49 19.07
N PHE A 176 12.23 7.52 18.44
CA PHE A 176 11.76 6.14 18.40
C PHE A 176 12.93 5.17 18.65
N LYS A 177 12.58 3.98 19.11
CA LYS A 177 13.57 2.93 19.39
C LYS A 177 13.39 1.75 18.43
N LEU A 178 14.50 1.21 17.93
CA LEU A 178 14.53 -0.05 17.22
C LEU A 178 15.59 -0.96 17.84
N GLY A 179 15.16 -2.04 18.46
CA GLY A 179 16.01 -2.87 19.30
C GLY A 179 16.52 -2.06 20.50
N ARG A 180 17.86 -1.90 20.61
CA ARG A 180 18.51 -1.12 21.70
C ARG A 180 18.86 0.31 21.29
N THR A 181 18.72 0.67 20.02
CA THR A 181 19.18 1.96 19.49
C THR A 181 18.03 2.94 19.38
N VAL A 182 18.29 4.17 19.77
CA VAL A 182 17.36 5.31 19.69
C VAL A 182 17.68 6.14 18.46
N PHE A 183 16.65 6.63 17.79
CA PHE A 183 16.75 7.45 16.58
C PHE A 183 15.76 8.61 16.65
N GLY A 184 16.11 9.71 16.01
CA GLY A 184 15.24 10.84 15.78
C GLY A 184 14.66 10.86 14.37
N ILE A 185 13.94 11.93 14.09
CA ILE A 185 13.39 12.24 12.78
C ILE A 185 13.89 13.59 12.29
N LYS A 186 14.04 13.72 10.97
CA LYS A 186 14.35 14.99 10.32
C LYS A 186 13.05 15.72 10.00
N ILE A 187 12.89 16.90 10.55
CA ILE A 187 11.77 17.78 10.26
C ILE A 187 12.20 18.70 9.12
N ASN A 188 11.45 18.71 8.03
CA ASN A 188 11.82 19.42 6.80
C ASN A 188 10.95 20.66 6.52
N ASP A 189 9.77 20.75 7.12
CA ASP A 189 8.84 21.85 6.87
C ASP A 189 7.95 22.15 8.10
N ARG A 190 7.27 23.30 8.05
CA ARG A 190 6.37 23.75 9.10
C ARG A 190 5.25 22.73 9.39
N PHE A 191 4.71 22.10 8.36
CA PHE A 191 3.65 21.11 8.54
C PHE A 191 4.13 19.93 9.42
N GLN A 192 5.35 19.42 9.18
CA GLN A 192 5.92 18.36 10.02
C GLN A 192 6.19 18.87 11.44
N THR A 193 6.60 20.13 11.60
CA THR A 193 6.78 20.75 12.92
C THR A 193 5.45 20.79 13.68
N ASP A 194 4.40 21.29 13.06
CA ASP A 194 3.07 21.41 13.68
C ASP A 194 2.50 20.03 14.08
N GLU A 195 2.69 19.02 13.23
CA GLU A 195 2.28 17.64 13.52
C GLU A 195 3.07 17.03 14.67
N VAL A 196 4.39 17.23 14.69
CA VAL A 196 5.27 16.72 15.76
C VAL A 196 4.93 17.40 17.08
N ASN A 197 4.77 18.72 17.11
CA ASN A 197 4.40 19.44 18.33
C ASN A 197 3.07 18.93 18.89
N ALA A 198 2.05 18.72 18.07
CA ALA A 198 0.78 18.17 18.51
C ALA A 198 0.91 16.76 19.12
N VAL A 199 1.81 15.92 18.58
CA VAL A 199 2.12 14.60 19.19
C VAL A 199 2.89 14.76 20.50
N LEU A 200 3.81 15.72 20.60
CA LEU A 200 4.55 16.01 21.83
C LEU A 200 3.59 16.48 22.94
N ASP A 201 2.65 17.37 22.62
CA ASP A 201 1.63 17.84 23.54
C ASP A 201 0.77 16.68 24.09
N TYR A 202 0.35 15.74 23.22
CA TYR A 202 -0.34 14.53 23.67
C TYR A 202 0.53 13.66 24.59
N LEU A 203 1.79 13.45 24.24
CA LEU A 203 2.69 12.58 25.01
C LEU A 203 3.11 13.19 26.35
N ALA A 204 3.04 14.52 26.49
CA ALA A 204 3.27 15.21 27.76
C ALA A 204 2.11 15.00 28.74
N GLU A 205 0.86 15.09 28.26
CA GLU A 205 -0.34 15.06 29.10
C GLU A 205 -1.45 14.17 28.52
N PRO A 206 -1.20 12.85 28.37
CA PRO A 206 -2.15 11.95 27.68
C PRO A 206 -3.49 11.83 28.42
N GLU A 207 -3.51 11.92 29.74
CA GLU A 207 -4.74 11.82 30.53
C GLU A 207 -5.66 13.02 30.30
N ILE A 208 -5.12 14.23 30.28
CA ILE A 208 -5.88 15.46 30.03
C ILE A 208 -6.50 15.41 28.62
N MET A 209 -5.73 14.99 27.62
CA MET A 209 -6.23 14.89 26.24
C MET A 209 -7.31 13.81 26.09
N ASN A 210 -7.14 12.66 26.76
CA ASN A 210 -8.14 11.60 26.76
C ASN A 210 -9.42 12.01 27.50
N ASN A 211 -9.31 12.74 28.62
CA ASN A 211 -10.48 13.27 29.35
C ASN A 211 -11.28 14.26 28.52
N LYS A 212 -10.61 15.20 27.85
CA LYS A 212 -11.24 16.12 26.89
C LYS A 212 -11.97 15.37 25.78
N ALA A 213 -11.34 14.32 25.22
CA ALA A 213 -11.91 13.50 24.17
C ALA A 213 -13.20 12.77 24.63
N VAL A 214 -13.18 12.20 25.83
CA VAL A 214 -14.36 11.53 26.41
C VAL A 214 -15.47 12.53 26.69
N GLN A 215 -15.15 13.69 27.27
CA GLN A 215 -16.12 14.75 27.54
C GLN A 215 -16.79 15.22 26.23
N THR A 216 -16.00 15.50 25.21
CA THR A 216 -16.49 15.91 23.88
C THR A 216 -17.42 14.88 23.25
N LEU A 217 -17.12 13.58 23.41
CA LEU A 217 -17.96 12.49 22.90
C LEU A 217 -19.30 12.44 23.66
N MET A 218 -19.30 12.72 24.97
CA MET A 218 -20.49 12.69 25.81
C MET A 218 -21.40 13.91 25.60
N ASP A 219 -20.80 15.05 25.33
CA ASP A 219 -21.54 16.29 25.05
C ASP A 219 -22.09 16.34 23.62
N GLU A 220 -21.93 15.24 22.84
CA GLU A 220 -22.28 15.16 21.41
C GLU A 220 -21.67 16.29 20.57
N ALA A 221 -20.61 16.91 21.08
CA ALA A 221 -19.90 17.98 20.41
C ALA A 221 -18.99 17.44 19.29
N TYR A 222 -18.44 18.32 18.47
CA TYR A 222 -17.45 17.95 17.44
C TYR A 222 -16.25 17.24 18.06
N CYS A 223 -15.87 16.11 17.45
CA CYS A 223 -14.77 15.29 17.92
C CYS A 223 -13.44 16.10 17.95
N ILE A 224 -12.75 16.09 19.09
CA ILE A 224 -11.44 16.71 19.23
C ILE A 224 -10.38 15.79 18.63
N ASP A 225 -9.43 16.35 17.90
CA ASP A 225 -8.27 15.61 17.45
C ASP A 225 -7.27 15.51 18.60
N THR A 226 -7.01 14.30 19.09
CA THR A 226 -6.08 14.07 20.21
C THR A 226 -4.63 14.10 19.82
N TYR A 227 -4.32 13.87 18.51
CA TYR A 227 -2.97 13.64 17.97
C TYR A 227 -2.21 12.50 18.66
N ARG A 228 -2.95 11.52 19.19
CA ARG A 228 -2.38 10.33 19.81
C ARG A 228 -1.61 9.49 18.79
N PRO A 229 -0.34 9.17 19.04
CA PRO A 229 0.40 8.24 18.21
C PRO A 229 -0.13 6.81 18.40
N CYS A 230 -0.53 6.15 17.32
CA CYS A 230 -1.12 4.81 17.35
C CYS A 230 -0.09 3.70 17.17
N TYR A 231 0.71 3.81 16.13
CA TYR A 231 1.81 2.87 15.83
C TYR A 231 2.76 3.46 14.79
N ALA A 232 3.96 2.90 14.75
CA ALA A 232 5.02 3.32 13.84
C ALA A 232 5.38 2.24 12.81
N VAL A 233 5.80 2.69 11.65
CA VAL A 233 6.26 1.84 10.54
C VAL A 233 7.56 2.40 9.99
N LEU A 234 8.61 1.60 9.91
CA LEU A 234 9.83 1.97 9.20
C LEU A 234 9.76 1.52 7.75
N VAL A 235 9.96 2.46 6.85
CA VAL A 235 9.84 2.27 5.41
C VAL A 235 11.17 2.51 4.73
N PRO A 236 11.94 1.44 4.41
CA PRO A 236 13.16 1.57 3.63
C PRO A 236 12.82 1.88 2.18
N LYS A 237 13.34 2.99 1.65
CA LYS A 237 13.15 3.41 0.25
C LYS A 237 14.50 3.49 -0.46
N LEU A 238 14.60 2.91 -1.65
CA LEU A 238 15.78 3.04 -2.51
C LEU A 238 15.61 4.31 -3.37
N ILE A 239 16.43 5.32 -3.12
CA ILE A 239 16.39 6.61 -3.81
C ILE A 239 17.77 6.88 -4.40
N ARG A 240 17.88 7.02 -5.72
CA ARG A 240 19.14 7.27 -6.44
C ARG A 240 20.26 6.30 -6.05
N GLY A 241 19.91 5.00 -5.95
CA GLY A 241 20.87 3.94 -5.58
C GLY A 241 21.25 3.84 -4.11
N LYS A 242 20.77 4.75 -3.25
CA LYS A 242 21.00 4.73 -1.80
C LYS A 242 19.71 4.46 -1.05
N TYR A 243 19.78 3.65 0.01
CA TYR A 243 18.63 3.46 0.89
C TYR A 243 18.51 4.65 1.84
N ARG A 244 17.27 5.07 2.04
CA ARG A 244 16.81 5.97 3.10
C ARG A 244 15.71 5.29 3.88
N VAL A 245 15.61 5.56 5.16
CA VAL A 245 14.55 5.03 6.03
C VAL A 245 13.65 6.16 6.45
N TYR A 246 12.34 5.96 6.31
CA TYR A 246 11.32 6.90 6.73
C TYR A 246 10.54 6.29 7.89
N LEU A 247 10.26 7.08 8.89
CA LEU A 247 9.27 6.78 9.91
C LEU A 247 7.91 7.23 9.39
N HIS A 248 6.96 6.31 9.30
CA HIS A 248 5.55 6.60 9.09
C HIS A 248 4.86 6.40 10.45
N LEU A 249 4.49 7.49 11.09
CA LEU A 249 3.76 7.50 12.35
C LEU A 249 2.28 7.70 12.06
N THR A 250 1.45 6.74 12.44
CA THR A 250 0.00 6.87 12.37
C THR A 250 -0.48 7.63 13.60
N ILE A 251 -1.14 8.74 13.37
CA ILE A 251 -1.64 9.68 14.39
C ILE A 251 -3.16 9.69 14.31
N GLU A 252 -3.81 9.73 15.46
CA GLU A 252 -5.25 9.86 15.61
C GLU A 252 -5.64 11.33 15.46
N GLY A 253 -6.65 11.59 14.61
CA GLY A 253 -7.10 12.95 14.30
C GLY A 253 -6.86 13.32 12.84
N LYS A 254 -7.30 14.51 12.48
CA LYS A 254 -7.10 15.09 11.16
C LYS A 254 -5.72 15.72 11.03
N ALA A 255 -5.11 15.58 9.86
CA ALA A 255 -3.84 16.22 9.59
C ALA A 255 -3.93 17.73 9.73
N LYS A 256 -2.91 18.35 10.33
CA LYS A 256 -2.80 19.82 10.44
C LYS A 256 -2.89 20.46 9.05
N PRO A 257 -3.48 21.66 8.95
CA PRO A 257 -3.53 22.37 7.69
C PRO A 257 -2.12 22.74 7.21
N LYS A 258 -1.94 22.70 5.90
CA LYS A 258 -0.68 23.14 5.28
C LYS A 258 -0.77 24.59 4.89
N TYR A 259 0.21 25.37 5.30
CA TYR A 259 0.32 26.79 4.97
C TYR A 259 1.38 27.04 3.90
N ASP A 260 1.21 28.10 3.14
CA ASP A 260 2.22 28.64 2.26
C ASP A 260 3.25 29.49 3.05
N ARG A 261 4.23 30.07 2.35
CA ARG A 261 5.26 30.93 2.98
C ARG A 261 4.70 32.22 3.58
N PHE A 262 3.49 32.58 3.22
CA PHE A 262 2.82 33.81 3.71
C PHE A 262 1.83 33.52 4.85
N GLY A 263 1.69 32.27 5.26
CA GLY A 263 0.76 31.87 6.31
C GLY A 263 -0.66 31.58 5.84
N ASN A 264 -0.93 31.62 4.53
CA ASN A 264 -2.24 31.26 4.00
C ASN A 264 -2.38 29.74 3.84
N PRO A 265 -3.59 29.16 4.03
CA PRO A 265 -3.82 27.76 3.73
C PRO A 265 -3.44 27.43 2.28
N ARG A 266 -2.59 26.41 2.10
CA ARG A 266 -2.14 25.97 0.75
C ARG A 266 -3.26 25.48 -0.13
N HIS A 267 -4.33 24.99 0.47
CA HIS A 267 -5.47 24.42 -0.23
C HIS A 267 -6.74 25.10 0.26
N LYS A 268 -7.50 25.64 -0.67
CA LYS A 268 -8.85 26.16 -0.42
C LYS A 268 -9.81 24.98 -0.36
N TYR A 269 -10.80 25.05 0.50
CA TYR A 269 -11.88 24.07 0.61
C TYR A 269 -13.17 24.79 0.21
N GLY A 270 -13.82 24.31 -0.85
CA GLY A 270 -15.16 24.75 -1.24
C GLY A 270 -16.23 24.08 -0.36
N ARG A 271 -17.43 24.61 -0.42
CA ARG A 271 -18.65 24.01 0.12
C ARG A 271 -19.61 23.73 -1.03
N GLY A 272 -20.48 22.73 -0.87
CA GLY A 272 -21.47 22.36 -1.86
C GLY A 272 -21.15 21.08 -2.61
N MET A 273 -21.96 20.76 -3.60
CA MET A 273 -21.90 19.49 -4.33
C MET A 273 -21.05 19.58 -5.59
N ILE A 274 -20.30 18.52 -5.87
CA ILE A 274 -19.55 18.33 -7.11
C ILE A 274 -20.00 17.03 -7.77
N GLY A 275 -20.57 17.12 -8.95
CA GLY A 275 -20.77 15.98 -9.84
C GLY A 275 -19.52 15.76 -10.68
N ALA A 276 -18.99 14.53 -10.73
CA ALA A 276 -17.81 14.20 -11.54
C ALA A 276 -18.00 12.91 -12.34
N ASP A 277 -17.91 13.01 -13.67
CA ASP A 277 -17.78 11.85 -14.56
C ASP A 277 -16.31 11.63 -14.94
N ILE A 278 -15.76 10.53 -14.43
CA ILE A 278 -14.35 10.20 -14.61
C ILE A 278 -14.19 9.31 -15.84
N GLY A 279 -13.90 9.88 -16.99
CA GLY A 279 -13.57 9.17 -18.23
C GLY A 279 -12.19 8.52 -18.23
N THR A 280 -11.82 7.86 -19.32
CA THR A 280 -10.46 7.32 -19.52
C THR A 280 -9.46 8.36 -19.97
N GLN A 281 -9.92 9.49 -20.53
CA GLN A 281 -9.12 10.59 -21.05
C GLN A 281 -9.43 11.93 -20.39
N THR A 282 -10.64 12.10 -19.92
CA THR A 282 -11.17 13.36 -19.39
C THR A 282 -11.90 13.13 -18.08
N VAL A 283 -11.97 14.15 -17.27
CA VAL A 283 -12.89 14.27 -16.14
C VAL A 283 -13.80 15.46 -16.42
N ALA A 284 -15.09 15.20 -16.66
CA ALA A 284 -16.10 16.24 -16.67
C ALA A 284 -16.56 16.47 -15.22
N TYR A 285 -16.71 17.72 -14.83
CA TYR A 285 -17.16 18.05 -13.48
C TYR A 285 -18.07 19.28 -13.51
N THR A 286 -18.99 19.30 -12.58
CA THR A 286 -19.89 20.44 -12.32
C THR A 286 -20.00 20.68 -10.83
N SER A 287 -20.04 21.93 -10.45
CA SER A 287 -20.32 22.40 -9.10
C SER A 287 -21.36 23.52 -9.16
N ASP A 288 -21.74 24.07 -8.03
CA ASP A 288 -22.71 25.17 -7.97
C ASP A 288 -22.23 26.42 -8.75
N THR A 289 -20.92 26.57 -8.93
CA THR A 289 -20.32 27.78 -9.53
C THR A 289 -19.55 27.53 -10.81
N VAL A 290 -19.14 26.30 -11.09
CA VAL A 290 -18.21 26.00 -12.19
C VAL A 290 -18.62 24.69 -12.89
N VAL A 291 -18.65 24.72 -14.21
CA VAL A 291 -18.71 23.55 -15.08
C VAL A 291 -17.41 23.44 -15.86
N GLY A 292 -16.81 22.25 -15.92
CA GLY A 292 -15.53 22.11 -16.59
C GLY A 292 -15.24 20.72 -17.11
N LEU A 293 -14.25 20.65 -18.00
CA LEU A 293 -13.71 19.44 -18.56
C LEU A 293 -12.18 19.42 -18.40
N LYS A 294 -11.66 18.48 -17.64
CA LYS A 294 -10.21 18.33 -17.45
C LYS A 294 -9.66 17.19 -18.28
N ASN A 295 -8.64 17.48 -19.09
CA ASN A 295 -8.00 16.48 -19.93
C ASN A 295 -6.89 15.75 -19.18
N LEU A 296 -7.10 14.47 -18.85
CA LEU A 296 -6.12 13.64 -18.16
C LEU A 296 -4.86 13.34 -19.00
N SER A 297 -4.89 13.56 -20.32
CA SER A 297 -3.69 13.40 -21.16
C SER A 297 -2.65 14.49 -20.90
N GLU A 298 -3.04 15.65 -20.43
CA GLU A 298 -2.15 16.74 -20.05
C GLU A 298 -1.37 16.41 -18.78
N ARG A 299 -2.01 15.73 -17.83
CA ARG A 299 -1.38 15.17 -16.65
C ARG A 299 -0.23 14.21 -17.00
N GLY A 300 -0.41 13.44 -18.06
CA GLY A 300 0.57 12.45 -18.50
C GLY A 300 1.76 13.02 -19.30
N ARG A 301 1.81 14.31 -19.63
CA ARG A 301 2.84 14.88 -20.54
C ARG A 301 4.27 14.63 -20.06
N SER A 302 4.57 14.83 -18.77
CA SER A 302 5.90 14.59 -18.21
C SER A 302 6.29 13.10 -18.25
N ILE A 303 5.31 12.21 -18.10
CA ILE A 303 5.48 10.76 -18.14
C ILE A 303 5.66 10.29 -19.59
N GLN A 304 4.90 10.85 -20.55
CA GLN A 304 5.02 10.54 -21.98
C GLN A 304 6.40 10.90 -22.52
N LYS A 305 6.95 12.05 -22.11
CA LYS A 305 8.34 12.45 -22.49
C LYS A 305 9.36 11.41 -22.06
N SER A 306 9.17 10.77 -20.92
CA SER A 306 10.09 9.74 -20.41
C SER A 306 9.88 8.35 -21.04
N GLU A 307 8.80 8.10 -21.77
CA GLU A 307 8.53 6.79 -22.37
C GLU A 307 9.55 6.36 -23.43
N ARG A 308 10.10 7.33 -24.18
CA ARG A 308 11.18 7.05 -25.15
C ARG A 308 12.42 6.55 -24.41
N LEU A 309 12.80 7.23 -23.32
CA LEU A 309 13.95 6.86 -22.50
C LEU A 309 13.75 5.51 -21.84
N GLU A 310 12.56 5.23 -21.33
CA GLU A 310 12.19 3.91 -20.77
C GLU A 310 12.41 2.79 -21.80
N ARG A 311 11.94 2.98 -23.05
CA ARG A 311 12.14 2.03 -24.15
C ARG A 311 13.61 1.84 -24.50
N LEU A 312 14.40 2.91 -24.48
CA LEU A 312 15.85 2.83 -24.72
C LEU A 312 16.56 2.01 -23.63
N TYR A 313 16.22 2.24 -22.36
CA TYR A 313 16.74 1.43 -21.26
C TYR A 313 16.37 -0.05 -21.39
N TYR A 314 15.13 -0.38 -21.73
CA TYR A 314 14.73 -1.77 -21.96
C TYR A 314 15.51 -2.43 -23.08
N ARG A 315 15.68 -1.75 -24.23
CA ARG A 315 16.46 -2.27 -25.35
C ARG A 315 17.94 -2.46 -24.99
N ALA A 316 18.53 -1.52 -24.27
CA ALA A 316 19.92 -1.61 -23.85
C ALA A 316 20.13 -2.74 -22.82
N MET A 317 19.21 -2.89 -21.85
CA MET A 317 19.23 -4.00 -20.91
C MET A 317 19.06 -5.35 -21.61
N ASP A 318 18.17 -5.46 -22.61
CA ASP A 318 17.96 -6.70 -23.36
C ASP A 318 19.21 -7.08 -24.16
N ARG A 319 19.85 -6.13 -24.89
CA ARG A 319 21.13 -6.37 -25.59
C ARG A 319 22.20 -6.85 -24.61
N SER A 320 22.39 -6.16 -23.50
CA SER A 320 23.38 -6.54 -22.49
C SER A 320 23.12 -7.93 -21.89
N ARG A 321 21.84 -8.26 -21.62
CA ARG A 321 21.44 -9.56 -21.11
C ARG A 321 21.70 -10.68 -22.12
N ARG A 322 21.40 -10.45 -23.41
CA ARG A 322 21.68 -11.41 -24.49
C ARG A 322 23.17 -11.68 -24.64
N ALA A 323 23.96 -10.62 -24.70
CA ALA A 323 25.42 -10.73 -24.83
C ALA A 323 26.07 -11.49 -23.67
N THR A 324 25.52 -11.33 -22.44
CA THR A 324 26.07 -12.00 -21.24
C THR A 324 25.58 -13.44 -21.07
N ASN A 325 24.45 -13.83 -21.69
CA ASN A 325 23.84 -15.15 -21.54
C ASN A 325 23.39 -15.76 -22.86
N PRO A 326 24.27 -15.91 -23.87
CA PRO A 326 23.89 -16.44 -25.18
C PRO A 326 23.28 -17.84 -25.09
N GLN A 327 23.75 -18.65 -24.12
CA GLN A 327 23.28 -20.02 -23.90
C GLN A 327 21.79 -20.12 -23.54
N ASN A 328 21.18 -19.04 -23.07
CA ASN A 328 19.77 -18.99 -22.66
C ASN A 328 18.81 -18.65 -23.81
N TYR A 329 19.33 -18.43 -25.02
CA TYR A 329 18.52 -18.03 -26.18
C TYR A 329 18.59 -19.09 -27.30
N ASN A 330 17.51 -19.22 -28.06
CA ASN A 330 17.45 -19.96 -29.30
C ASN A 330 18.06 -19.12 -30.44
N GLU A 331 18.30 -19.72 -31.60
CA GLU A 331 18.79 -19.05 -32.80
C GLU A 331 17.86 -17.93 -33.28
N ASP A 332 16.54 -18.11 -33.13
CA ASP A 332 15.55 -17.08 -33.43
C ASP A 332 15.52 -15.91 -32.41
N GLY A 333 16.41 -15.93 -31.41
CA GLY A 333 16.51 -14.94 -30.36
C GLY A 333 15.42 -15.04 -29.27
N THR A 334 14.58 -16.08 -29.27
CA THR A 334 13.64 -16.35 -28.17
C THR A 334 14.34 -16.99 -26.98
N ILE A 335 13.76 -16.87 -25.80
CA ILE A 335 14.33 -17.46 -24.59
C ILE A 335 13.99 -18.96 -24.57
N LYS A 336 14.99 -19.82 -24.41
CA LYS A 336 14.82 -21.28 -24.28
C LYS A 336 13.82 -21.60 -23.15
N LYS A 337 13.07 -22.68 -23.28
CA LYS A 337 12.19 -23.19 -22.22
C LYS A 337 12.99 -23.84 -21.09
N GLY A 338 12.40 -23.99 -19.88
CA GLY A 338 13.01 -24.65 -18.73
C GLY A 338 13.75 -23.70 -17.76
N HIS A 339 14.42 -24.28 -16.77
CA HIS A 339 15.18 -23.53 -15.75
C HIS A 339 16.44 -22.89 -16.37
N LYS A 340 16.75 -21.65 -15.96
CA LYS A 340 17.89 -20.86 -16.46
C LYS A 340 18.60 -20.11 -15.37
N THR A 341 19.90 -20.06 -15.48
CA THR A 341 20.74 -19.19 -14.65
C THR A 341 21.06 -17.92 -15.45
N TRP A 342 20.80 -16.75 -14.85
CA TRP A 342 21.05 -15.47 -15.48
C TRP A 342 22.23 -14.76 -14.82
N ARG A 343 23.23 -14.41 -15.64
CA ARG A 343 24.31 -13.51 -15.24
C ARG A 343 24.01 -12.10 -15.74
N TYR A 344 24.34 -11.10 -14.92
CA TYR A 344 24.09 -9.70 -15.25
C TYR A 344 25.40 -8.91 -15.21
N SER A 345 25.77 -8.30 -16.33
CA SER A 345 26.94 -7.42 -16.43
C SER A 345 26.76 -6.17 -15.55
N ASN A 346 27.87 -5.49 -15.24
CA ASN A 346 27.81 -4.21 -14.52
C ASN A 346 27.05 -3.15 -15.31
N HIS A 347 27.17 -3.18 -16.65
CA HIS A 347 26.40 -2.29 -17.53
C HIS A 347 24.89 -2.52 -17.38
N TYR A 348 24.43 -3.79 -17.41
CA TYR A 348 23.02 -4.13 -17.16
C TYR A 348 22.54 -3.60 -15.80
N LYS A 349 23.34 -3.79 -14.75
CA LYS A 349 22.97 -3.34 -13.38
C LYS A 349 22.81 -1.83 -13.32
N LYS A 350 23.75 -1.06 -13.89
CA LYS A 350 23.67 0.42 -14.00
C LYS A 350 22.43 0.88 -14.76
N LEU A 351 22.13 0.25 -15.93
CA LEU A 351 20.92 0.57 -16.69
C LEU A 351 19.64 0.26 -15.92
N LYS A 352 19.61 -0.85 -15.17
CA LYS A 352 18.49 -1.24 -14.34
C LYS A 352 18.24 -0.23 -13.19
N GLU A 353 19.28 0.33 -12.61
CA GLU A 353 19.20 1.39 -11.61
C GLU A 353 18.62 2.69 -12.19
N LYS A 354 19.14 3.13 -13.34
CA LYS A 354 18.62 4.29 -14.08
C LYS A 354 17.14 4.11 -14.44
N HIS A 355 16.76 2.93 -14.94
CA HIS A 355 15.38 2.61 -15.27
C HIS A 355 14.48 2.61 -14.01
N SER A 356 14.95 2.03 -12.90
CA SER A 356 14.20 2.01 -11.64
C SER A 356 13.96 3.42 -11.10
N GLU A 357 14.96 4.30 -11.18
CA GLU A 357 14.84 5.69 -10.79
C GLU A 357 13.86 6.46 -11.69
N LEU A 358 13.89 6.25 -13.01
CA LEU A 358 12.90 6.82 -13.92
C LEU A 358 11.48 6.39 -13.58
N CYS A 359 11.26 5.10 -13.26
CA CYS A 359 9.96 4.59 -12.84
C CYS A 359 9.51 5.23 -11.52
N ARG A 360 10.43 5.45 -10.58
CA ARG A 360 10.15 6.11 -9.30
C ARG A 360 9.71 7.56 -9.52
N ILE A 361 10.45 8.31 -10.34
CA ILE A 361 10.10 9.71 -10.69
C ILE A 361 8.73 9.77 -11.37
N ASN A 362 8.47 8.88 -12.32
CA ASN A 362 7.17 8.82 -13.00
C ASN A 362 6.01 8.49 -12.04
N ALA A 363 6.25 7.68 -11.01
CA ALA A 363 5.26 7.38 -9.99
C ALA A 363 4.96 8.61 -9.12
N ILE A 364 5.99 9.36 -8.73
CA ILE A 364 5.85 10.61 -7.97
C ILE A 364 5.09 11.65 -8.80
N ASN A 365 5.47 11.85 -10.07
CA ASN A 365 4.80 12.82 -10.94
C ASN A 365 3.31 12.50 -11.13
N ARG A 366 2.96 11.20 -11.24
CA ARG A 366 1.54 10.79 -11.27
C ARG A 366 0.82 11.16 -9.99
N GLN A 367 1.42 10.86 -8.83
CA GLN A 367 0.79 11.15 -7.56
C GLN A 367 0.61 12.65 -7.33
N LEU A 368 1.63 13.46 -7.68
CA LEU A 368 1.54 14.93 -7.58
C LEU A 368 0.41 15.47 -8.47
N ALA A 369 0.31 14.99 -9.71
CA ALA A 369 -0.74 15.43 -10.62
C ALA A 369 -2.15 15.01 -10.13
N ILE A 370 -2.29 13.81 -9.53
CA ILE A 370 -3.55 13.38 -8.91
C ILE A 370 -3.91 14.28 -7.74
N ASN A 371 -2.94 14.58 -6.87
CA ASN A 371 -3.17 15.43 -5.69
C ASN A 371 -3.55 16.86 -6.11
N GLU A 372 -2.93 17.39 -7.16
CA GLU A 372 -3.25 18.71 -7.72
C GLU A 372 -4.70 18.75 -8.21
N ASP A 373 -5.11 17.75 -8.98
CA ASP A 373 -6.48 17.64 -9.49
C ASP A 373 -7.50 17.46 -8.35
N ALA A 374 -7.19 16.60 -7.36
CA ALA A 374 -8.04 16.38 -6.21
C ALA A 374 -8.20 17.67 -5.36
N ASN A 375 -7.12 18.39 -5.13
CA ASN A 375 -7.17 19.67 -4.40
C ASN A 375 -7.98 20.72 -5.16
N TYR A 376 -7.84 20.76 -6.49
CA TYR A 376 -8.66 21.66 -7.31
C TYR A 376 -10.14 21.34 -7.19
N LEU A 377 -10.55 20.06 -7.33
CA LEU A 377 -11.95 19.68 -7.17
C LEU A 377 -12.46 19.99 -5.76
N ARG A 378 -11.69 19.66 -4.71
CA ARG A 378 -12.04 20.01 -3.32
C ARG A 378 -12.18 21.51 -3.07
N SER A 379 -11.55 22.36 -3.88
CA SER A 379 -11.75 23.81 -3.78
C SER A 379 -13.09 24.29 -4.32
N LEU A 380 -13.79 23.43 -5.08
CA LEU A 380 -15.11 23.74 -5.66
C LEU A 380 -16.27 23.22 -4.77
N GLY A 381 -16.04 22.23 -3.88
CA GLY A 381 -17.07 21.71 -3.00
C GLY A 381 -16.53 20.61 -2.09
N ASP A 382 -17.34 20.14 -1.16
CA ASP A 382 -17.01 19.13 -0.14
C ASP A 382 -17.80 17.81 -0.27
N VAL A 383 -18.88 17.80 -1.03
CA VAL A 383 -19.66 16.58 -1.33
C VAL A 383 -19.42 16.15 -2.78
N PHE A 384 -18.86 14.94 -2.95
CA PHE A 384 -18.56 14.37 -4.27
C PHE A 384 -19.57 13.33 -4.68
N ILE A 385 -20.15 13.51 -5.86
CA ILE A 385 -21.06 12.55 -6.52
C ILE A 385 -20.36 12.02 -7.76
N THR A 386 -20.13 10.72 -7.84
CA THR A 386 -19.48 10.08 -8.99
C THR A 386 -20.02 8.67 -9.22
N GLU A 387 -19.96 8.20 -10.46
CA GLU A 387 -20.33 6.83 -10.80
C GLU A 387 -19.25 5.83 -10.35
N PRO A 388 -19.64 4.64 -9.83
CA PRO A 388 -18.70 3.58 -9.50
C PRO A 388 -18.03 3.02 -10.76
N ARG A 389 -16.71 3.14 -10.89
CA ARG A 389 -15.94 2.65 -12.05
C ARG A 389 -14.92 1.59 -11.71
N ASN A 390 -14.78 0.64 -12.62
CA ASN A 390 -13.73 -0.37 -12.53
C ASN A 390 -12.69 -0.18 -13.64
N ALA A 391 -11.71 0.70 -13.39
CA ALA A 391 -10.59 0.96 -14.31
C ALA A 391 -9.81 -0.31 -14.65
N GLY A 392 -9.78 -1.31 -13.78
CA GLY A 392 -9.13 -2.60 -14.03
C GLY A 392 -9.78 -3.39 -15.17
N LYS A 393 -11.11 -3.30 -15.33
CA LYS A 393 -11.81 -3.92 -16.45
C LYS A 393 -11.42 -3.25 -17.78
N LEU A 394 -11.31 -1.91 -17.79
CA LEU A 394 -10.94 -1.13 -18.97
C LEU A 394 -9.48 -1.38 -19.43
N MET A 395 -8.59 -1.73 -18.51
CA MET A 395 -7.19 -2.03 -18.83
C MET A 395 -6.97 -3.45 -19.38
N LYS A 396 -7.95 -4.33 -19.28
CA LYS A 396 -7.83 -5.70 -19.78
C LYS A 396 -7.67 -5.72 -21.30
N ARG A 397 -6.85 -6.65 -21.79
CA ARG A 397 -6.72 -6.91 -23.23
C ARG A 397 -8.03 -7.47 -23.75
N ALA A 398 -8.48 -7.03 -24.92
CA ALA A 398 -9.63 -7.61 -25.61
C ALA A 398 -9.43 -9.12 -25.78
N LYS A 399 -10.42 -9.92 -25.38
CA LYS A 399 -10.38 -11.38 -25.50
C LYS A 399 -10.69 -11.84 -26.93
N GLU A 400 -11.61 -11.14 -27.60
CA GLU A 400 -12.04 -11.47 -28.94
C GLU A 400 -10.93 -11.26 -29.97
N THR A 401 -10.82 -12.21 -30.89
CA THR A 401 -9.92 -12.14 -32.02
C THR A 401 -10.78 -11.76 -33.23
N THR A 402 -10.51 -10.60 -33.81
CA THR A 402 -11.22 -10.11 -35.02
C THR A 402 -10.29 -10.20 -36.20
N VAL A 403 -10.88 -10.38 -37.40
CA VAL A 403 -10.15 -10.44 -38.67
C VAL A 403 -10.45 -9.15 -39.45
N ASN A 404 -9.47 -8.59 -40.12
CA ASN A 404 -9.64 -7.42 -40.96
C ASN A 404 -10.17 -7.80 -42.35
N SER A 405 -10.51 -6.81 -43.19
CA SER A 405 -11.00 -7.00 -44.57
C SER A 405 -10.05 -7.79 -45.50
N ARG A 406 -8.77 -7.95 -45.08
CA ARG A 406 -7.77 -8.72 -45.83
C ARG A 406 -7.56 -10.13 -45.28
N GLY A 407 -8.44 -10.65 -44.43
CA GLY A 407 -8.35 -11.97 -43.80
C GLY A 407 -7.25 -12.12 -42.74
N LYS A 408 -6.53 -11.04 -42.36
CA LYS A 408 -5.49 -11.10 -41.32
C LYS A 408 -6.05 -10.76 -39.94
N PHE A 409 -5.52 -11.42 -38.91
CA PHE A 409 -5.91 -11.14 -37.54
C PHE A 409 -5.57 -9.71 -37.13
N ASN A 410 -6.56 -9.01 -36.61
CA ASN A 410 -6.39 -7.68 -36.05
C ASN A 410 -5.50 -7.73 -34.80
N LYS A 411 -4.62 -6.72 -34.65
CA LYS A 411 -3.83 -6.55 -33.44
C LYS A 411 -4.76 -6.22 -32.27
N LYS A 412 -4.82 -7.09 -31.27
CA LYS A 412 -5.67 -6.86 -30.08
C LYS A 412 -5.31 -5.53 -29.41
N LYS A 413 -6.30 -4.62 -29.33
CA LYS A 413 -6.11 -3.29 -28.72
C LYS A 413 -5.68 -3.42 -27.27
N ARG A 414 -4.70 -2.61 -26.85
CA ARG A 414 -4.12 -2.58 -25.50
C ARG A 414 -4.04 -1.14 -25.02
N PHE A 415 -5.04 -0.68 -24.31
CA PHE A 415 -5.08 0.66 -23.75
C PHE A 415 -4.47 0.75 -22.34
N GLY A 416 -4.11 -0.39 -21.71
CA GLY A 416 -3.71 -0.46 -20.30
C GLY A 416 -2.57 0.47 -19.92
N LYS A 417 -1.54 0.68 -20.78
CA LYS A 417 -0.44 1.59 -20.48
C LYS A 417 -0.89 3.05 -20.51
N SER A 418 -1.71 3.42 -21.49
CA SER A 418 -2.26 4.78 -21.63
C SER A 418 -3.18 5.12 -20.45
N ILE A 419 -4.12 4.23 -20.10
CA ILE A 419 -5.00 4.38 -18.95
C ILE A 419 -4.19 4.45 -17.65
N LYS A 420 -3.19 3.57 -17.48
CA LYS A 420 -2.30 3.60 -16.31
C LYS A 420 -1.56 4.94 -16.18
N ASN A 421 -1.09 5.53 -17.27
CA ASN A 421 -0.35 6.80 -17.24
C ASN A 421 -1.28 7.98 -16.91
N ARG A 422 -2.53 7.93 -17.35
CA ARG A 422 -3.56 8.95 -17.05
C ARG A 422 -4.15 8.77 -15.66
N CYS A 423 -4.09 7.55 -15.13
CA CYS A 423 -4.50 7.16 -13.78
C CYS A 423 -5.91 7.66 -13.36
N PRO A 424 -6.97 7.36 -14.15
CA PRO A 424 -8.32 7.84 -13.86
C PRO A 424 -8.91 7.30 -12.55
N SER A 425 -8.33 6.21 -12.02
CA SER A 425 -8.74 5.59 -10.75
C SER A 425 -8.02 6.15 -9.53
N GLY A 426 -7.23 7.20 -9.69
CA GLY A 426 -6.49 7.82 -8.59
C GLY A 426 -7.22 8.99 -7.92
N PHE A 427 -8.43 9.28 -8.39
CA PHE A 427 -9.33 10.27 -7.78
C PHE A 427 -10.07 9.71 -6.59
#